data_0277a2fc9608363808733e5609d1716f
#
_entry.id   0277a2fc9608363808733e5609d1716f
#
_cell.length_a   1.000
_cell.length_b   1.000
_cell.length_c   1.000
_cell.angle_alpha   90.00
_cell.angle_beta   90.00
_cell.angle_gamma   90.00
#
_symmetry.space_group_name_H-M   'P 1'
#
loop_
_entity.id
_entity.type
_entity.pdbx_description
1 polymer ?
#
loop_
_entity_poly.entity_id
_entity_poly.type
_entity_poly.pdbx_seq_one_letter_code
_entity_poly.pdbx_strand_id
1 'polypeptide(L)'
;MVQFHCLNPIAACGLELFPDTYEKTDDFNAAEVALVRSAAMHDMELPKPLLAVARAGAGVNNIPLDKCAEQGIVVFNTPGANANGVKELVIAGMLLASRDITGGIDWVKENKEDAGIAKAAEKAKKAFAGTEIKGKNLVSSDLEPSVCRLPMRR
;
A
#
# COMPACT_ATOMS: atom_id res chain seq x y z
N MET A 1 -32.35 -4.94 -3.10
CA MET A 1 -31.09 -4.43 -3.60
C MET A 1 -30.20 -4.19 -2.39
N VAL A 2 -28.99 -4.75 -2.34
CA VAL A 2 -28.08 -4.58 -1.21
C VAL A 2 -27.39 -3.23 -1.32
N GLN A 3 -27.50 -2.40 -0.29
CA GLN A 3 -26.87 -1.09 -0.29
C GLN A 3 -25.45 -1.17 0.30
N PHE A 4 -24.47 -0.63 -0.44
CA PHE A 4 -23.10 -0.54 0.07
C PHE A 4 -22.60 0.90 0.14
N HIS A 5 -21.78 1.18 1.15
CA HIS A 5 -21.16 2.48 1.36
C HIS A 5 -19.63 2.37 1.33
N CYS A 6 -18.96 3.35 0.74
CA CYS A 6 -17.50 3.42 0.69
C CYS A 6 -16.98 4.45 1.70
N LEU A 7 -16.40 4.01 2.81
CA LEU A 7 -15.75 4.89 3.81
C LEU A 7 -14.46 5.55 3.30
N ASN A 8 -13.90 5.02 2.22
CA ASN A 8 -12.75 5.59 1.51
C ASN A 8 -13.00 5.51 0.00
N PRO A 9 -12.32 6.33 -0.80
CA PRO A 9 -12.34 6.15 -2.25
C PRO A 9 -11.86 4.74 -2.64
N ILE A 10 -12.71 4.02 -3.36
CA ILE A 10 -12.43 2.72 -3.99
C ILE A 10 -12.37 2.93 -5.50
N ALA A 11 -11.45 2.25 -6.17
CA ALA A 11 -11.25 2.38 -7.61
C ALA A 11 -12.54 2.00 -8.38
N ALA A 12 -12.92 2.82 -9.37
CA ALA A 12 -14.13 2.61 -10.16
C ALA A 12 -14.16 1.23 -10.82
N CYS A 13 -13.04 0.78 -11.37
CA CYS A 13 -12.92 -0.55 -11.98
C CYS A 13 -13.24 -1.71 -11.02
N GLY A 14 -13.08 -1.50 -9.69
CA GLY A 14 -13.50 -2.48 -8.70
C GLY A 14 -15.00 -2.40 -8.39
N LEU A 15 -15.55 -1.19 -8.37
CA LEU A 15 -16.97 -0.98 -8.12
C LEU A 15 -17.83 -1.45 -9.31
N GLU A 16 -17.35 -1.33 -10.53
CA GLU A 16 -18.00 -1.78 -11.76
C GLU A 16 -18.17 -3.31 -11.83
N LEU A 17 -17.46 -4.07 -10.98
CA LEU A 17 -17.60 -5.52 -10.90
C LEU A 17 -18.81 -5.96 -10.06
N PHE A 18 -19.43 -5.05 -9.32
CA PHE A 18 -20.64 -5.39 -8.57
C PHE A 18 -21.81 -5.61 -9.54
N PRO A 19 -22.57 -6.70 -9.37
CA PRO A 19 -23.78 -6.92 -10.15
C PRO A 19 -24.88 -5.92 -9.77
N ASP A 20 -25.87 -5.77 -10.62
CA ASP A 20 -27.01 -4.83 -10.48
C ASP A 20 -27.85 -5.03 -9.19
N THR A 21 -27.60 -6.12 -8.48
CA THR A 21 -28.21 -6.40 -7.16
C THR A 21 -27.62 -5.56 -6.03
N TYR A 22 -26.48 -4.88 -6.27
CA TYR A 22 -25.83 -3.97 -5.34
C TYR A 22 -25.96 -2.53 -5.80
N GLU A 23 -26.24 -1.63 -4.87
CA GLU A 23 -26.37 -0.22 -5.11
C GLU A 23 -25.50 0.58 -4.15
N LYS A 24 -24.73 1.54 -4.68
CA LYS A 24 -23.93 2.42 -3.87
C LYS A 24 -24.79 3.49 -3.21
N THR A 25 -24.67 3.64 -1.89
CA THR A 25 -25.30 4.72 -1.13
C THR A 25 -24.27 5.67 -0.53
N ASP A 26 -24.62 6.95 -0.44
CA ASP A 26 -23.81 7.94 0.29
C ASP A 26 -24.21 8.03 1.78
N ASP A 27 -25.34 7.44 2.17
CA ASP A 27 -25.77 7.35 3.56
C ASP A 27 -25.24 6.05 4.20
N PHE A 28 -24.27 6.19 5.10
CA PHE A 28 -23.71 5.07 5.84
C PHE A 28 -24.77 4.37 6.73
N ASN A 29 -25.76 5.12 7.24
CA ASN A 29 -26.78 4.54 8.12
C ASN A 29 -27.77 3.61 7.38
N ALA A 30 -27.86 3.75 6.06
CA ALA A 30 -28.68 2.86 5.22
C ALA A 30 -27.88 1.66 4.67
N ALA A 31 -26.57 1.64 4.84
CA ALA A 31 -25.71 0.64 4.25
C ALA A 31 -25.80 -0.74 4.93
N GLU A 32 -25.93 -1.79 4.13
CA GLU A 32 -25.81 -3.18 4.56
C GLU A 32 -24.36 -3.70 4.46
N VAL A 33 -23.53 -3.07 3.59
CA VAL A 33 -22.12 -3.41 3.41
C VAL A 33 -21.28 -2.13 3.45
N ALA A 34 -20.18 -2.16 4.20
CA ALA A 34 -19.18 -1.09 4.23
C ALA A 34 -17.90 -1.53 3.52
N LEU A 35 -17.45 -0.75 2.54
CA LEU A 35 -16.13 -0.90 1.93
C LEU A 35 -15.16 0.09 2.58
N VAL A 36 -14.07 -0.40 3.14
CA VAL A 36 -13.08 0.41 3.86
C VAL A 36 -11.66 0.09 3.39
N ARG A 37 -10.80 1.09 3.41
CA ARG A 37 -9.36 0.93 3.19
C ARG A 37 -8.55 1.33 4.41
N SER A 38 -8.61 2.60 4.78
CA SER A 38 -7.81 3.18 5.87
C SER A 38 -8.62 3.99 6.89
N ALA A 39 -9.91 4.19 6.68
CA ALA A 39 -10.75 4.89 7.65
C ALA A 39 -10.75 4.14 8.98
N ALA A 40 -10.57 4.88 10.09
CA ALA A 40 -10.69 4.34 11.43
C ALA A 40 -12.18 4.19 11.79
N MET A 41 -12.58 2.98 12.19
CA MET A 41 -13.97 2.67 12.49
C MET A 41 -14.23 2.51 14.00
N HIS A 42 -13.20 2.61 14.85
CA HIS A 42 -13.33 2.36 16.28
C HIS A 42 -14.32 3.30 16.99
N ASP A 43 -14.32 4.57 16.59
CA ASP A 43 -15.19 5.60 17.18
C ASP A 43 -16.51 5.78 16.42
N MET A 44 -16.74 4.96 15.38
CA MET A 44 -17.96 5.03 14.59
C MET A 44 -19.09 4.23 15.25
N GLU A 45 -20.31 4.76 15.17
CA GLU A 45 -21.50 3.96 15.40
C GLU A 45 -21.75 3.08 14.17
N LEU A 46 -21.85 1.77 14.40
CA LEU A 46 -22.14 0.83 13.33
C LEU A 46 -23.67 0.77 13.14
N PRO A 47 -24.16 1.04 11.92
CA PRO A 47 -25.60 1.11 11.67
C PRO A 47 -26.26 -0.27 11.81
N LYS A 48 -27.51 -0.29 12.27
CA LYS A 48 -28.25 -1.55 12.47
C LYS A 48 -28.39 -2.43 11.23
N PRO A 49 -28.56 -1.86 9.99
CA PRO A 49 -28.63 -2.68 8.78
C PRO A 49 -27.28 -3.29 8.37
N LEU A 50 -26.15 -2.87 8.94
CA LEU A 50 -24.83 -3.29 8.52
C LEU A 50 -24.61 -4.78 8.79
N LEU A 51 -24.38 -5.55 7.73
CA LEU A 51 -24.16 -6.99 7.77
C LEU A 51 -22.69 -7.36 7.55
N ALA A 52 -21.97 -6.54 6.79
CA ALA A 52 -20.58 -6.85 6.46
C ALA A 52 -19.70 -5.60 6.33
N VAL A 53 -18.44 -5.76 6.70
CA VAL A 53 -17.35 -4.80 6.42
C VAL A 53 -16.29 -5.50 5.58
N ALA A 54 -15.99 -4.96 4.40
CA ALA A 54 -14.97 -5.49 3.51
C ALA A 54 -13.79 -4.51 3.41
N ARG A 55 -12.61 -4.94 3.87
CA ARG A 55 -11.40 -4.13 3.82
C ARG A 55 -10.58 -4.41 2.58
N ALA A 56 -10.33 -3.36 1.80
CA ALA A 56 -9.34 -3.38 0.72
C ALA A 56 -7.92 -3.26 1.31
N GLY A 57 -7.42 -4.36 1.89
CA GLY A 57 -6.11 -4.46 2.52
C GLY A 57 -6.00 -5.68 3.42
N ALA A 58 -4.79 -6.01 3.86
CA ALA A 58 -4.51 -7.23 4.63
C ALA A 58 -4.80 -7.06 6.14
N GLY A 59 -4.33 -6.00 6.77
CA GLY A 59 -4.57 -5.76 8.19
C GLY A 59 -6.02 -5.35 8.47
N VAL A 60 -6.48 -5.49 9.70
CA VAL A 60 -7.83 -5.12 10.14
C VAL A 60 -7.83 -4.26 11.40
N ASN A 61 -6.68 -3.69 11.73
CA ASN A 61 -6.45 -2.90 12.93
C ASN A 61 -7.25 -1.59 13.01
N ASN A 62 -7.84 -1.14 11.91
CA ASN A 62 -8.72 0.02 11.83
C ASN A 62 -10.22 -0.33 11.97
N ILE A 63 -10.56 -1.61 12.16
CA ILE A 63 -11.92 -2.10 12.29
C ILE A 63 -12.12 -2.65 13.71
N PRO A 64 -13.20 -2.28 14.41
CA PRO A 64 -13.50 -2.77 15.75
C PRO A 64 -14.09 -4.19 15.70
N LEU A 65 -13.21 -5.21 15.61
CA LEU A 65 -13.62 -6.60 15.38
C LEU A 65 -14.57 -7.13 16.46
N ASP A 66 -14.30 -6.83 17.73
CA ASP A 66 -15.14 -7.29 18.84
C ASP A 66 -16.56 -6.70 18.75
N LYS A 67 -16.66 -5.39 18.48
CA LYS A 67 -17.94 -4.71 18.28
C LYS A 67 -18.70 -5.23 17.05
N CYS A 68 -17.97 -5.55 15.97
CA CYS A 68 -18.56 -6.18 14.78
C CYS A 68 -19.11 -7.57 15.13
N ALA A 69 -18.35 -8.39 15.85
CA ALA A 69 -18.75 -9.74 16.24
C ALA A 69 -19.99 -9.72 17.16
N GLU A 70 -20.03 -8.80 18.15
CA GLU A 70 -21.19 -8.63 19.05
C GLU A 70 -22.47 -8.26 18.30
N GLN A 71 -22.36 -7.52 17.19
CA GLN A 71 -23.49 -7.11 16.34
C GLN A 71 -23.77 -8.07 15.18
N GLY A 72 -23.02 -9.17 15.06
CA GLY A 72 -23.18 -10.15 13.98
C GLY A 72 -22.70 -9.66 12.61
N ILE A 73 -21.82 -8.65 12.58
CA ILE A 73 -21.24 -8.09 11.35
C ILE A 73 -20.03 -8.90 10.93
N VAL A 74 -20.04 -9.42 9.70
CA VAL A 74 -18.90 -10.19 9.17
C VAL A 74 -17.83 -9.25 8.63
N VAL A 75 -16.55 -9.50 8.98
CA VAL A 75 -15.42 -8.70 8.49
C VAL A 75 -14.59 -9.50 7.51
N PHE A 76 -14.41 -8.95 6.31
CA PHE A 76 -13.57 -9.50 5.25
C PHE A 76 -12.33 -8.62 5.04
N ASN A 77 -11.22 -9.24 4.66
CA ASN A 77 -10.00 -8.55 4.25
C ASN A 77 -9.42 -9.18 2.97
N THR A 78 -8.43 -8.52 2.37
CA THR A 78 -7.79 -8.97 1.11
C THR A 78 -6.29 -9.18 1.30
N PRO A 79 -5.85 -10.21 2.05
CA PRO A 79 -4.44 -10.45 2.30
C PRO A 79 -3.71 -10.78 0.99
N GLY A 80 -2.55 -10.15 0.79
CA GLY A 80 -1.67 -10.41 -0.35
C GLY A 80 -2.03 -9.68 -1.64
N ALA A 81 -3.16 -8.97 -1.72
CA ALA A 81 -3.58 -8.28 -2.95
C ALA A 81 -2.56 -7.25 -3.47
N ASN A 82 -1.88 -6.53 -2.57
CA ASN A 82 -0.85 -5.53 -2.88
C ASN A 82 0.59 -6.02 -2.64
N ALA A 83 0.78 -7.29 -2.30
CA ALA A 83 2.07 -7.85 -1.88
C ALA A 83 3.18 -7.64 -2.91
N ASN A 84 2.87 -7.81 -4.20
CA ASN A 84 3.85 -7.61 -5.26
C ASN A 84 4.29 -6.15 -5.38
N GLY A 85 3.36 -5.20 -5.28
CA GLY A 85 3.70 -3.77 -5.32
C GLY A 85 4.58 -3.35 -4.14
N VAL A 86 4.28 -3.85 -2.94
CA VAL A 86 5.11 -3.63 -1.74
C VAL A 86 6.51 -4.22 -1.94
N LYS A 87 6.62 -5.45 -2.44
CA LYS A 87 7.90 -6.11 -2.74
C LYS A 87 8.75 -5.27 -3.71
N GLU A 88 8.16 -4.78 -4.79
CA GLU A 88 8.86 -3.96 -5.78
C GLU A 88 9.37 -2.65 -5.18
N LEU A 89 8.56 -2.00 -4.35
CA LEU A 89 8.95 -0.78 -3.64
C LEU A 89 10.08 -1.03 -2.64
N VAL A 90 10.06 -2.16 -1.94
CA VAL A 90 11.15 -2.57 -1.03
C VAL A 90 12.46 -2.76 -1.82
N ILE A 91 12.41 -3.44 -2.97
CA ILE A 91 13.60 -3.62 -3.84
C ILE A 91 14.12 -2.25 -4.31
N ALA A 92 13.24 -1.36 -4.75
CA ALA A 92 13.61 -0.01 -5.14
C ALA A 92 14.27 0.76 -3.97
N GLY A 93 13.69 0.70 -2.78
CA GLY A 93 14.26 1.29 -1.56
C GLY A 93 15.63 0.72 -1.21
N MET A 94 15.82 -0.59 -1.34
CA MET A 94 17.12 -1.24 -1.12
C MET A 94 18.19 -0.74 -2.10
N LEU A 95 17.86 -0.55 -3.37
CA LEU A 95 18.77 -0.03 -4.38
C LEU A 95 19.10 1.43 -4.11
N LEU A 96 18.12 2.25 -3.75
CA LEU A 96 18.32 3.65 -3.36
C LEU A 96 19.18 3.79 -2.10
N ALA A 97 18.98 2.93 -1.11
CA ALA A 97 19.75 2.94 0.14
C ALA A 97 21.18 2.41 -0.05
N SER A 98 21.40 1.52 -1.02
CA SER A 98 22.74 0.94 -1.27
C SER A 98 23.63 1.85 -2.10
N ARG A 99 23.07 2.82 -2.80
CA ARG A 99 23.76 3.78 -3.68
C ARG A 99 23.10 5.14 -3.57
N ASP A 100 23.87 6.20 -3.60
CA ASP A 100 23.33 7.57 -3.51
C ASP A 100 22.80 8.03 -4.87
N ILE A 101 21.71 7.37 -5.32
CA ILE A 101 21.06 7.69 -6.61
C ILE A 101 20.43 9.08 -6.55
N THR A 102 19.83 9.45 -5.41
CA THR A 102 19.18 10.76 -5.23
C THR A 102 20.19 11.88 -5.27
N GLY A 103 21.31 11.75 -4.55
CA GLY A 103 22.42 12.71 -4.62
C GLY A 103 23.01 12.84 -6.01
N GLY A 104 23.14 11.72 -6.74
CA GLY A 104 23.56 11.74 -8.14
C GLY A 104 22.61 12.50 -9.07
N ILE A 105 21.29 12.34 -8.88
CA ILE A 105 20.26 13.08 -9.62
C ILE A 105 20.35 14.58 -9.33
N ASP A 106 20.48 14.95 -8.06
CA ASP A 106 20.54 16.36 -7.66
C ASP A 106 21.83 17.01 -8.17
N TRP A 107 22.96 16.32 -8.09
CA TRP A 107 24.21 16.78 -8.71
C TRP A 107 24.04 17.05 -10.21
N VAL A 108 23.38 16.18 -10.97
CA VAL A 108 23.13 16.38 -12.40
C VAL A 108 22.24 17.61 -12.63
N LYS A 109 21.20 17.80 -11.83
CA LYS A 109 20.31 18.98 -11.94
C LYS A 109 21.07 20.28 -11.73
N GLU A 110 21.96 20.31 -10.72
CA GLU A 110 22.76 21.49 -10.37
C GLU A 110 23.81 21.84 -11.44
N ASN A 111 24.35 20.82 -12.13
CA ASN A 111 25.44 20.99 -13.07
C ASN A 111 25.02 20.87 -14.56
N LYS A 112 23.72 20.74 -14.86
CA LYS A 112 23.21 20.49 -16.22
C LYS A 112 23.60 21.56 -17.25
N GLU A 113 23.84 22.79 -16.84
CA GLU A 113 24.20 23.91 -17.72
C GLU A 113 25.74 24.00 -17.94
N ASP A 114 26.55 23.20 -17.25
CA ASP A 114 28.00 23.18 -17.44
C ASP A 114 28.37 22.47 -18.73
N ALA A 115 28.99 23.19 -19.67
CA ALA A 115 29.45 22.63 -20.92
C ALA A 115 30.51 21.50 -20.73
N GLY A 116 31.18 21.46 -19.57
CA GLY A 116 32.13 20.43 -19.19
C GLY A 116 31.55 19.27 -18.39
N ILE A 117 30.22 19.18 -18.24
CA ILE A 117 29.54 18.22 -17.35
C ILE A 117 29.98 16.76 -17.55
N ALA A 118 30.23 16.33 -18.77
CA ALA A 118 30.71 14.96 -19.05
C ALA A 118 32.02 14.64 -18.33
N LYS A 119 32.98 15.57 -18.35
CA LYS A 119 34.27 15.43 -17.67
C LYS A 119 34.15 15.58 -16.16
N ALA A 120 33.25 16.46 -15.69
CA ALA A 120 32.95 16.65 -14.28
C ALA A 120 32.25 15.41 -13.71
N ALA A 121 31.31 14.79 -14.42
CA ALA A 121 30.62 13.58 -14.03
C ALA A 121 31.56 12.38 -13.80
N GLU A 122 32.60 12.23 -14.61
CA GLU A 122 33.62 11.19 -14.42
C GLU A 122 34.36 11.31 -13.06
N LYS A 123 34.52 12.53 -12.56
CA LYS A 123 35.10 12.78 -11.24
C LYS A 123 34.07 12.62 -10.12
N ALA A 124 32.87 13.16 -10.34
CA ALA A 124 31.78 13.18 -9.33
C ALA A 124 31.21 11.79 -9.07
N LYS A 125 31.17 10.89 -10.04
CA LYS A 125 30.54 9.56 -9.91
C LYS A 125 31.02 8.74 -8.71
N LYS A 126 32.26 8.98 -8.24
CA LYS A 126 32.82 8.30 -7.06
C LYS A 126 32.12 8.67 -5.77
N ALA A 127 31.57 9.88 -5.68
CA ALA A 127 30.86 10.36 -4.50
C ALA A 127 29.51 9.62 -4.31
N PHE A 128 28.91 9.15 -5.40
CA PHE A 128 27.62 8.46 -5.41
C PHE A 128 27.76 6.94 -5.50
N ALA A 129 28.99 6.44 -5.49
CA ALA A 129 29.25 5.01 -5.48
C ALA A 129 28.77 4.38 -4.15
N GLY A 130 28.14 3.24 -4.24
CA GLY A 130 27.71 2.48 -3.08
C GLY A 130 28.13 1.03 -3.17
N THR A 131 27.41 0.17 -2.49
CA THR A 131 27.66 -1.28 -2.46
C THR A 131 26.60 -2.02 -3.26
N GLU A 132 26.97 -3.17 -3.82
CA GLU A 132 25.98 -4.09 -4.39
C GLU A 132 25.14 -4.73 -3.30
N ILE A 133 23.86 -4.98 -3.59
CA ILE A 133 22.97 -5.74 -2.69
C ILE A 133 23.19 -7.26 -2.80
N LYS A 134 23.93 -7.69 -3.82
CA LYS A 134 24.29 -9.10 -4.01
C LYS A 134 25.02 -9.64 -2.78
N GLY A 135 24.59 -10.79 -2.29
CA GLY A 135 25.20 -11.43 -1.11
C GLY A 135 24.90 -10.77 0.24
N LYS A 136 24.05 -9.73 0.26
CA LYS A 136 23.54 -9.13 1.52
C LYS A 136 22.34 -9.91 2.04
N ASN A 137 22.20 -9.95 3.35
CA ASN A 137 21.01 -10.49 4.01
C ASN A 137 20.04 -9.36 4.30
N LEU A 138 18.79 -9.54 3.92
CA LEU A 138 17.70 -8.65 4.32
C LEU A 138 17.09 -9.16 5.63
N VAL A 139 17.11 -8.33 6.66
CA VAL A 139 16.39 -8.58 7.90
C VAL A 139 15.26 -7.55 7.97
N SER A 140 14.04 -8.01 8.14
CA SER A 140 12.89 -7.15 8.36
C SER A 140 12.24 -7.52 9.68
N SER A 141 11.94 -6.52 10.50
CA SER A 141 11.32 -6.67 11.81
C SER A 141 9.80 -6.62 11.77
N ASP A 142 9.22 -6.22 10.63
CA ASP A 142 7.78 -5.97 10.51
C ASP A 142 7.27 -6.45 9.15
N LEU A 143 7.43 -7.75 8.91
CA LEU A 143 7.01 -8.36 7.65
C LEU A 143 5.65 -9.01 7.80
N GLU A 144 4.64 -8.36 7.24
CA GLU A 144 3.48 -9.10 6.77
C GLU A 144 3.94 -10.23 5.82
N PRO A 145 3.25 -11.38 5.77
CA PRO A 145 3.65 -12.55 4.95
C PRO A 145 3.93 -12.25 3.48
N SER A 146 3.47 -11.09 3.00
CA SER A 146 3.65 -10.59 1.65
C SER A 146 5.09 -10.23 1.28
N VAL A 147 5.94 -9.82 2.24
CA VAL A 147 7.32 -9.41 1.98
C VAL A 147 8.30 -10.58 2.15
N CYS A 148 7.92 -11.64 2.87
CA CYS A 148 8.74 -12.84 3.05
C CYS A 148 9.02 -13.65 1.77
N ARG A 149 8.45 -13.29 0.63
CA ARG A 149 8.63 -14.01 -0.65
C ARG A 149 9.70 -13.43 -1.57
N LEU A 150 10.69 -12.73 -1.04
CA LEU A 150 11.87 -12.37 -1.82
C LEU A 150 12.80 -13.60 -1.92
N PRO A 151 12.84 -14.35 -3.04
CA PRO A 151 13.84 -15.38 -3.22
C PRO A 151 15.16 -14.67 -3.51
N MET A 152 15.93 -14.38 -2.50
CA MET A 152 17.33 -14.04 -2.68
C MET A 152 18.08 -15.34 -2.96
N ARG A 153 18.14 -15.74 -4.24
CA ARG A 153 18.98 -16.85 -4.64
C ARG A 153 20.44 -16.45 -4.47
N ARG A 154 21.22 -17.34 -3.88
CA ARG A 154 22.69 -17.29 -3.76
C ARG A 154 23.37 -17.16 -5.12
#